data_9b9b13a0700916d12f3c69bc964b9b5c
#
_entry.id   9b9b13a0700916d12f3c69bc964b9b5c
#
_cell.length_a   1.000
_cell.length_b   1.000
_cell.length_c   1.000
_cell.angle_alpha   90.00
_cell.angle_beta   90.00
_cell.angle_gamma   90.00
#
_symmetry.space_group_name_H-M   'P 1'
#
loop_
_entity.id
_entity.type
_entity.pdbx_description
1 polymer ?
#
loop_
_entity_poly.entity_id
_entity_poly.type
_entity_poly.pdbx_seq_one_letter_code
_entity_poly.pdbx_strand_id
1 'polypeptide(L)'
;SGIVDKDRYIICNGFKRPQYVENIAQLIADGFENTIPVIDNKEEIDLLDGAIDKKCSVGIRIACEEEPKFDFYTSRLGIRYNDIVDFYKAKIQKNKKFRLKMLHFFINTGIKDTAYYWNELSKCLNIYCELKAICPDLDSLNIGGGFPIKNSLDFSYDYEYLTEEIIAQIKNICTRNGIDEPHIFTEFGSFTVGESGATLYSIVNQKQQNDRENWYMIDSSFITTLPDTWGINQRYIMLAINNWDKEYQRVLLGGLTCDSEDFYNSESHINAIFLPKLEPGNPQYIGFFHTGAYQESIGGFGGIQHCLIPAPKHVIIDRDKSDNEYYTRLFAKEQSYRSMLRILGY
;
A
#
# COMPACT_ATOMS: atom_id res chain seq x y z
N SER A 1 -15.42 -7.29 17.57
CA SER A 1 -14.44 -8.35 17.29
C SER A 1 -13.31 -8.43 18.33
N GLY A 2 -13.18 -7.47 19.27
CA GLY A 2 -12.12 -7.45 20.29
C GLY A 2 -10.69 -7.17 19.77
N ILE A 3 -10.55 -6.83 18.49
CA ILE A 3 -9.24 -6.57 17.86
C ILE A 3 -8.85 -5.09 17.99
N VAL A 4 -9.83 -4.19 17.98
CA VAL A 4 -9.61 -2.74 18.06
C VAL A 4 -10.36 -2.19 19.27
N ASP A 5 -9.66 -1.43 20.11
CA ASP A 5 -10.26 -0.73 21.23
C ASP A 5 -11.12 0.45 20.76
N LYS A 6 -12.15 0.81 21.52
CA LYS A 6 -13.12 1.85 21.10
C LYS A 6 -12.55 3.27 21.05
N ASP A 7 -11.43 3.50 21.71
CA ASP A 7 -10.69 4.77 21.73
C ASP A 7 -9.73 4.95 20.54
N ARG A 8 -9.52 3.90 19.74
CA ARG A 8 -8.65 3.95 18.58
C ARG A 8 -9.27 4.73 17.44
N TYR A 9 -8.42 5.45 16.70
CA TYR A 9 -8.83 6.09 15.46
C TYR A 9 -9.06 5.05 14.36
N ILE A 10 -10.22 5.15 13.71
CA ILE A 10 -10.58 4.36 12.54
C ILE A 10 -10.79 5.33 11.37
N ILE A 11 -9.80 5.46 10.52
CA ILE A 11 -9.85 6.36 9.36
C ILE A 11 -10.47 5.62 8.18
N CYS A 12 -11.65 6.06 7.75
CA CYS A 12 -12.44 5.42 6.70
C CYS A 12 -12.21 6.15 5.37
N ASN A 13 -11.15 5.77 4.67
CA ASN A 13 -10.75 6.33 3.38
C ASN A 13 -11.51 5.73 2.19
N GLY A 14 -11.33 6.33 1.03
CA GLY A 14 -11.80 5.87 -0.27
C GLY A 14 -13.26 6.19 -0.54
N PHE A 15 -13.68 5.90 -1.76
CA PHE A 15 -15.03 6.16 -2.28
C PHE A 15 -16.07 5.33 -1.54
N LYS A 16 -17.16 5.97 -1.07
CA LYS A 16 -18.14 5.34 -0.18
C LYS A 16 -19.37 4.84 -0.96
N ARG A 17 -19.48 3.51 -0.99
CA ARG A 17 -20.69 2.83 -1.45
C ARG A 17 -21.69 2.70 -0.29
N PRO A 18 -22.99 2.51 -0.55
CA PRO A 18 -24.01 2.41 0.52
C PRO A 18 -23.66 1.44 1.64
N GLN A 19 -23.23 0.22 1.33
CA GLN A 19 -22.81 -0.78 2.32
C GLN A 19 -21.64 -0.30 3.19
N TYR A 20 -20.70 0.47 2.62
CA TYR A 20 -19.58 1.02 3.38
C TYR A 20 -20.06 2.11 4.34
N VAL A 21 -20.99 2.94 3.90
CA VAL A 21 -21.64 3.96 4.76
C VAL A 21 -22.40 3.32 5.92
N GLU A 22 -23.14 2.25 5.67
CA GLU A 22 -23.84 1.46 6.70
C GLU A 22 -22.85 0.89 7.74
N ASN A 23 -21.73 0.33 7.29
CA ASN A 23 -20.68 -0.19 8.19
C ASN A 23 -20.06 0.92 9.04
N ILE A 24 -19.82 2.10 8.48
CA ILE A 24 -19.33 3.29 9.21
C ILE A 24 -20.36 3.71 10.26
N ALA A 25 -21.62 3.83 9.88
CA ALA A 25 -22.70 4.20 10.78
C ALA A 25 -22.84 3.20 11.93
N GLN A 26 -22.71 1.89 11.65
CA GLN A 26 -22.73 0.85 12.68
C GLN A 26 -21.56 0.99 13.66
N LEU A 27 -20.32 1.24 13.19
CA LEU A 27 -19.18 1.46 14.07
C LEU A 27 -19.42 2.64 15.03
N ILE A 28 -19.95 3.75 14.50
CA ILE A 28 -20.28 4.93 15.31
C ILE A 28 -21.40 4.62 16.31
N ALA A 29 -22.42 3.86 15.89
CA ALA A 29 -23.52 3.42 16.77
C ALA A 29 -23.01 2.52 17.91
N ASP A 30 -22.04 1.64 17.63
CA ASP A 30 -21.42 0.73 18.60
C ASP A 30 -20.43 1.44 19.55
N GLY A 31 -20.24 2.75 19.41
CA GLY A 31 -19.45 3.58 20.31
C GLY A 31 -17.98 3.68 19.97
N PHE A 32 -17.58 3.46 18.71
CA PHE A 32 -16.26 3.81 18.20
C PHE A 32 -16.24 5.29 17.79
N GLU A 33 -16.11 6.17 18.80
CA GLU A 33 -16.29 7.62 18.63
C GLU A 33 -15.22 8.28 17.76
N ASN A 34 -14.04 7.65 17.66
CA ASN A 34 -12.94 8.10 16.82
C ASN A 34 -12.97 7.51 15.40
N THR A 35 -14.14 7.07 14.94
CA THR A 35 -14.35 6.71 13.53
C THR A 35 -14.49 7.97 12.69
N ILE A 36 -13.59 8.18 11.75
CA ILE A 36 -13.52 9.38 10.89
C ILE A 36 -13.73 8.96 9.43
N PRO A 37 -14.96 9.08 8.89
CA PRO A 37 -15.16 8.97 7.44
C PRO A 37 -14.49 10.15 6.73
N VAL A 38 -13.55 9.84 5.84
CA VAL A 38 -12.85 10.83 5.00
C VAL A 38 -13.62 10.98 3.70
N ILE A 39 -14.21 12.15 3.49
CA ILE A 39 -15.04 12.48 2.33
C ILE A 39 -14.15 12.57 1.10
N ASP A 40 -14.42 11.72 0.12
CA ASP A 40 -13.70 11.63 -1.15
C ASP A 40 -14.42 12.42 -2.26
N ASN A 41 -15.73 12.56 -2.15
CA ASN A 41 -16.58 13.23 -3.12
C ASN A 41 -17.72 13.99 -2.39
N LYS A 42 -18.13 15.11 -2.94
CA LYS A 42 -19.05 16.05 -2.27
C LYS A 42 -20.42 15.44 -1.92
N GLU A 43 -20.90 14.49 -2.71
CA GLU A 43 -22.18 13.81 -2.52
C GLU A 43 -22.16 12.82 -1.35
N GLU A 44 -20.98 12.35 -0.94
CA GLU A 44 -20.85 11.40 0.17
C GLU A 44 -21.37 11.96 1.50
N ILE A 45 -21.30 13.28 1.69
CA ILE A 45 -21.80 13.90 2.92
C ILE A 45 -23.31 13.69 3.10
N ASP A 46 -24.07 13.71 2.01
CA ASP A 46 -25.51 13.51 2.05
C ASP A 46 -25.84 12.03 2.35
N LEU A 47 -25.03 11.08 1.84
CA LEU A 47 -25.14 9.66 2.18
C LEU A 47 -24.84 9.40 3.66
N LEU A 48 -23.77 10.01 4.18
CA LEU A 48 -23.39 9.91 5.59
C LEU A 48 -24.48 10.54 6.49
N ASP A 49 -25.05 11.68 6.10
CA ASP A 49 -26.08 12.37 6.86
C ASP A 49 -27.37 11.55 6.97
N GLY A 50 -27.71 10.81 5.92
CA GLY A 50 -28.86 9.89 5.90
C GLY A 50 -28.66 8.62 6.73
N ALA A 51 -27.42 8.18 6.97
CA ALA A 51 -27.12 6.92 7.63
C ALA A 51 -26.64 7.07 9.10
N ILE A 52 -26.06 8.21 9.47
CA ILE A 52 -25.50 8.43 10.79
C ILE A 52 -26.47 9.30 11.62
N ASP A 53 -26.90 8.77 12.77
CA ASP A 53 -27.79 9.49 13.68
C ASP A 53 -27.06 10.25 14.80
N LYS A 54 -25.80 9.90 15.05
CA LYS A 54 -24.98 10.51 16.12
C LYS A 54 -24.06 11.59 15.57
N LYS A 55 -23.57 12.45 16.46
CA LYS A 55 -22.48 13.37 16.12
C LYS A 55 -21.23 12.57 15.81
N CYS A 56 -20.56 12.91 14.71
CA CYS A 56 -19.28 12.30 14.35
C CYS A 56 -18.30 13.31 13.74
N SER A 57 -17.02 12.97 13.83
CA SER A 57 -15.95 13.68 13.15
C SER A 57 -15.87 13.20 11.71
N VAL A 58 -15.57 14.10 10.77
CA VAL A 58 -15.34 13.77 9.35
C VAL A 58 -13.99 14.32 8.91
N GLY A 59 -13.43 13.72 7.89
CA GLY A 59 -12.28 14.24 7.17
C GLY A 59 -12.65 14.65 5.74
N ILE A 60 -11.80 15.41 5.09
CA ILE A 60 -11.90 15.74 3.64
C ILE A 60 -10.60 15.35 2.99
N ARG A 61 -10.68 14.57 1.91
CA ARG A 61 -9.55 14.28 1.04
C ARG A 61 -9.40 15.34 -0.03
N ILE A 62 -8.17 15.82 -0.19
CA ILE A 62 -7.78 16.80 -1.22
C ILE A 62 -7.35 16.03 -2.47
N ALA A 63 -7.88 16.40 -3.64
CA ALA A 63 -7.41 15.90 -4.92
C ALA A 63 -6.09 16.61 -5.28
N CYS A 64 -4.97 15.94 -5.06
CA CYS A 64 -3.63 16.45 -5.35
C CYS A 64 -3.32 16.44 -6.84
N GLU A 65 -2.43 17.32 -7.27
CA GLU A 65 -1.83 17.29 -8.60
C GLU A 65 -0.71 16.26 -8.63
N GLU A 66 -0.62 15.51 -9.74
CA GLU A 66 0.38 14.46 -9.93
C GLU A 66 1.56 14.98 -10.77
N GLU A 67 2.70 14.29 -10.69
CA GLU A 67 3.84 14.58 -11.54
C GLU A 67 3.50 14.39 -13.03
N PRO A 68 4.09 15.17 -13.95
CA PRO A 68 3.79 15.12 -15.39
C PRO A 68 4.03 13.78 -16.07
N LYS A 69 4.74 12.86 -15.45
CA LYS A 69 4.96 11.50 -15.97
C LYS A 69 3.74 10.58 -15.87
N PHE A 70 2.70 11.00 -15.14
CA PHE A 70 1.43 10.29 -15.10
C PHE A 70 0.53 10.72 -16.24
N ASP A 71 -0.34 9.81 -16.70
CA ASP A 71 -1.34 10.09 -17.73
C ASP A 71 -2.35 11.16 -17.30
N PHE A 72 -2.49 11.38 -15.99
CA PHE A 72 -3.43 12.33 -15.41
C PHE A 72 -2.69 13.32 -14.51
N TYR A 73 -3.05 14.58 -14.62
CA TYR A 73 -2.48 15.68 -13.82
C TYR A 73 -3.06 15.79 -12.43
N THR A 74 -4.22 15.18 -12.18
CA THR A 74 -4.94 15.31 -10.91
C THR A 74 -5.40 13.94 -10.45
N SER A 75 -5.30 13.68 -9.15
CA SER A 75 -5.84 12.47 -8.53
C SER A 75 -7.32 12.32 -8.87
N ARG A 76 -7.75 11.09 -9.22
CA ARG A 76 -9.18 10.75 -9.40
C ARG A 76 -9.95 10.72 -8.08
N LEU A 77 -9.25 10.77 -6.96
CA LEU A 77 -9.80 10.72 -5.61
C LEU A 77 -9.65 12.07 -4.92
N GLY A 78 -10.65 12.43 -4.12
CA GLY A 78 -10.67 13.66 -3.34
C GLY A 78 -11.45 14.80 -3.98
N ILE A 79 -11.64 15.86 -3.21
CA ILE A 79 -12.32 17.10 -3.62
C ILE A 79 -11.29 18.06 -4.18
N ARG A 80 -11.64 18.76 -5.26
CA ARG A 80 -10.76 19.77 -5.86
C ARG A 80 -10.33 20.80 -4.83
N TYR A 81 -9.07 21.13 -4.87
CA TYR A 81 -8.42 22.08 -3.98
C TYR A 81 -9.22 23.37 -3.76
N ASN A 82 -9.65 24.04 -4.84
CA ASN A 82 -10.38 25.30 -4.77
C ASN A 82 -11.82 25.18 -4.25
N ASP A 83 -12.35 23.97 -4.14
CA ASP A 83 -13.75 23.75 -3.77
C ASP A 83 -13.92 23.40 -2.29
N ILE A 84 -12.82 23.11 -1.57
CA ILE A 84 -12.86 22.56 -0.22
C ILE A 84 -13.49 23.51 0.78
N VAL A 85 -13.04 24.78 0.78
CA VAL A 85 -13.54 25.78 1.74
C VAL A 85 -15.02 26.07 1.55
N ASP A 86 -15.44 26.20 0.30
CA ASP A 86 -16.86 26.42 -0.03
C ASP A 86 -17.72 25.19 0.30
N PHE A 87 -17.21 23.99 0.06
CA PHE A 87 -17.86 22.75 0.46
C PHE A 87 -18.03 22.66 1.98
N TYR A 88 -16.97 22.97 2.75
CA TYR A 88 -17.06 23.03 4.20
C TYR A 88 -18.14 24.01 4.67
N LYS A 89 -18.13 25.25 4.17
CA LYS A 89 -19.12 26.28 4.55
C LYS A 89 -20.56 25.89 4.19
N ALA A 90 -20.73 25.24 3.03
CA ALA A 90 -22.07 24.89 2.53
C ALA A 90 -22.65 23.66 3.23
N LYS A 91 -21.85 22.63 3.49
CA LYS A 91 -22.33 21.30 3.87
C LYS A 91 -21.99 20.88 5.30
N ILE A 92 -20.84 21.29 5.84
CA ILE A 92 -20.36 20.82 7.15
C ILE A 92 -20.58 21.86 8.25
N GLN A 93 -20.18 23.11 8.02
CA GLN A 93 -20.22 24.17 9.04
C GLN A 93 -21.60 24.36 9.69
N LYS A 94 -22.68 24.24 8.92
CA LYS A 94 -24.05 24.39 9.40
C LYS A 94 -24.68 23.07 9.85
N ASN A 95 -24.05 21.95 9.61
CA ASN A 95 -24.54 20.63 10.00
C ASN A 95 -24.29 20.39 11.50
N LYS A 96 -25.32 19.98 12.24
CA LYS A 96 -25.21 19.75 13.69
C LYS A 96 -24.62 18.38 14.04
N LYS A 97 -24.55 17.45 13.07
CA LYS A 97 -24.01 16.11 13.27
C LYS A 97 -22.52 16.05 13.01
N PHE A 98 -22.02 16.77 11.98
CA PHE A 98 -20.64 16.63 11.50
C PHE A 98 -19.73 17.73 12.04
N ARG A 99 -18.53 17.33 12.40
CA ARG A 99 -17.41 18.23 12.73
C ARG A 99 -16.24 17.87 11.83
N LEU A 100 -15.74 18.86 11.10
CA LEU A 100 -14.51 18.64 10.32
C LEU A 100 -13.33 18.56 11.30
N LYS A 101 -12.68 17.38 11.33
CA LYS A 101 -11.54 17.11 12.21
C LYS A 101 -10.24 16.95 11.44
N MET A 102 -10.28 16.46 10.21
CA MET A 102 -9.10 16.04 9.46
C MET A 102 -9.10 16.53 8.02
N LEU A 103 -7.95 16.97 7.54
CA LEU A 103 -7.65 16.99 6.10
C LEU A 103 -6.75 15.82 5.76
N HIS A 104 -6.93 15.27 4.57
CA HIS A 104 -6.13 14.18 4.03
C HIS A 104 -5.64 14.52 2.63
N PHE A 105 -4.36 14.31 2.38
CA PHE A 105 -3.82 14.32 1.03
C PHE A 105 -2.93 13.09 0.79
N PHE A 106 -2.77 12.73 -0.46
CA PHE A 106 -1.91 11.64 -0.89
C PHE A 106 -1.43 11.91 -2.31
N ILE A 107 -0.16 11.68 -2.57
CA ILE A 107 0.44 11.79 -3.89
C ILE A 107 0.97 10.42 -4.34
N ASN A 108 0.62 9.98 -5.55
CA ASN A 108 0.92 8.62 -6.04
C ASN A 108 2.42 8.34 -6.21
N THR A 109 3.22 9.38 -6.47
CA THR A 109 4.70 9.25 -6.54
C THR A 109 5.36 8.95 -5.21
N GLY A 110 4.61 9.02 -4.12
CA GLY A 110 5.08 8.81 -2.76
C GLY A 110 5.85 10.00 -2.19
N ILE A 111 6.34 9.81 -0.96
CA ILE A 111 7.10 10.84 -0.23
C ILE A 111 8.54 10.82 -0.73
N LYS A 112 8.89 11.85 -1.44
CA LYS A 112 10.21 12.06 -2.05
C LYS A 112 10.61 13.51 -1.91
N ASP A 113 11.91 13.77 -1.87
CA ASP A 113 12.44 15.14 -1.90
C ASP A 113 12.34 15.71 -3.32
N THR A 114 11.11 16.03 -3.73
CA THR A 114 10.81 16.61 -5.03
C THR A 114 9.99 17.88 -4.89
N ALA A 115 10.16 18.81 -5.84
CA ALA A 115 9.37 20.05 -5.88
C ALA A 115 7.85 19.77 -5.90
N TYR A 116 7.43 18.65 -6.50
CA TYR A 116 6.01 18.26 -6.53
C TYR A 116 5.48 17.93 -5.15
N TYR A 117 6.19 17.08 -4.39
CA TYR A 117 5.77 16.71 -3.04
C TYR A 117 5.66 17.94 -2.13
N TRP A 118 6.70 18.77 -2.11
CA TRP A 118 6.73 19.99 -1.28
C TRP A 118 5.66 21.01 -1.67
N ASN A 119 5.37 21.13 -2.95
CA ASN A 119 4.30 22.00 -3.43
C ASN A 119 2.92 21.51 -2.98
N GLU A 120 2.63 20.22 -3.13
CA GLU A 120 1.35 19.65 -2.71
C GLU A 120 1.17 19.69 -1.19
N LEU A 121 2.21 19.41 -0.40
CA LEU A 121 2.19 19.58 1.05
C LEU A 121 1.90 21.05 1.42
N SER A 122 2.54 22.01 0.74
CA SER A 122 2.31 23.44 1.00
C SER A 122 0.88 23.86 0.65
N LYS A 123 0.33 23.42 -0.48
CA LYS A 123 -1.07 23.67 -0.86
C LYS A 123 -2.04 23.10 0.20
N CYS A 124 -1.82 21.88 0.64
CA CYS A 124 -2.63 21.25 1.66
C CYS A 124 -2.58 22.03 2.98
N LEU A 125 -1.40 22.47 3.42
CA LEU A 125 -1.22 23.25 4.63
C LEU A 125 -1.86 24.63 4.54
N ASN A 126 -1.83 25.28 3.38
CA ASN A 126 -2.52 26.56 3.19
C ASN A 126 -4.05 26.40 3.36
N ILE A 127 -4.64 25.34 2.79
CA ILE A 127 -6.07 25.02 3.03
C ILE A 127 -6.33 24.68 4.49
N TYR A 128 -5.42 23.92 5.12
CA TYR A 128 -5.55 23.62 6.55
C TYR A 128 -5.62 24.92 7.37
N CYS A 129 -4.72 25.86 7.14
CA CYS A 129 -4.68 27.14 7.85
C CYS A 129 -5.94 27.97 7.60
N GLU A 130 -6.41 28.06 6.35
CA GLU A 130 -7.64 28.78 6.01
C GLU A 130 -8.86 28.17 6.69
N LEU A 131 -8.99 26.84 6.66
CA LEU A 131 -10.10 26.15 7.33
C LEU A 131 -10.01 26.23 8.84
N LYS A 132 -8.82 26.09 9.44
CA LYS A 132 -8.63 26.18 10.90
C LYS A 132 -9.08 27.51 11.45
N ALA A 133 -8.90 28.61 10.71
CA ALA A 133 -9.35 29.94 11.10
C ALA A 133 -10.88 30.04 11.27
N ILE A 134 -11.65 29.20 10.59
CA ILE A 134 -13.13 29.18 10.59
C ILE A 134 -13.71 27.89 11.17
N CYS A 135 -12.88 26.91 11.48
CA CYS A 135 -13.23 25.60 12.02
C CYS A 135 -12.31 25.22 13.17
N PRO A 136 -12.65 25.61 14.43
CA PRO A 136 -11.82 25.29 15.59
C PRO A 136 -11.59 23.79 15.82
N ASP A 137 -12.55 22.94 15.42
CA ASP A 137 -12.49 21.49 15.58
C ASP A 137 -11.48 20.81 14.65
N LEU A 138 -11.02 21.47 13.57
CA LEU A 138 -10.01 20.96 12.67
C LEU A 138 -8.64 20.95 13.37
N ASP A 139 -8.13 19.78 13.68
CA ASP A 139 -6.88 19.59 14.42
C ASP A 139 -5.96 18.52 13.86
N SER A 140 -6.33 17.89 12.75
CA SER A 140 -5.63 16.72 12.23
C SER A 140 -5.31 16.86 10.74
N LEU A 141 -4.11 16.41 10.38
CA LEU A 141 -3.63 16.33 8.99
C LEU A 141 -3.13 14.91 8.72
N ASN A 142 -3.77 14.23 7.78
CA ASN A 142 -3.29 12.95 7.28
C ASN A 142 -2.47 13.20 6.00
N ILE A 143 -1.18 12.92 6.07
CA ILE A 143 -0.23 13.14 4.97
C ILE A 143 -0.12 11.92 4.04
N GLY A 144 -1.01 10.94 4.19
CA GLY A 144 -1.03 9.73 3.38
C GLY A 144 0.15 8.80 3.64
N GLY A 145 0.42 7.96 2.67
CA GLY A 145 1.53 7.02 2.65
C GLY A 145 2.60 7.37 1.62
N GLY A 146 3.43 6.39 1.32
CA GLY A 146 4.36 6.48 0.19
C GLY A 146 5.82 6.61 0.58
N PHE A 147 6.23 6.35 1.83
CA PHE A 147 7.63 6.10 2.11
C PHE A 147 8.09 4.88 1.32
N PRO A 148 9.20 5.00 0.57
CA PRO A 148 9.73 3.89 -0.19
C PRO A 148 10.23 2.80 0.75
N ILE A 149 10.17 1.55 0.26
CA ILE A 149 10.75 0.39 0.94
C ILE A 149 12.03 -0.02 0.22
N LYS A 150 12.90 -0.68 0.93
CA LYS A 150 14.14 -1.24 0.37
C LYS A 150 13.80 -2.29 -0.67
N ASN A 151 14.13 -2.03 -1.93
CA ASN A 151 13.86 -2.88 -3.08
C ASN A 151 15.11 -3.37 -3.81
N SER A 152 16.28 -2.97 -3.32
CA SER A 152 17.59 -3.43 -3.78
C SER A 152 18.59 -3.41 -2.62
N LEU A 153 19.72 -4.10 -2.76
CA LEU A 153 20.75 -4.15 -1.71
C LEU A 153 21.50 -2.83 -1.54
N ASP A 154 21.52 -2.01 -2.59
CA ASP A 154 22.13 -0.68 -2.63
C ASP A 154 21.13 0.45 -2.35
N PHE A 155 19.90 0.11 -1.95
CA PHE A 155 18.87 1.10 -1.64
C PHE A 155 19.32 2.00 -0.48
N SER A 156 19.23 3.30 -0.71
CA SER A 156 19.46 4.33 0.30
C SER A 156 18.33 5.36 0.24
N TYR A 157 17.78 5.68 1.39
CA TYR A 157 16.77 6.73 1.55
C TYR A 157 16.88 7.31 2.95
N ASP A 158 17.01 8.61 3.05
CA ASP A 158 17.15 9.30 4.34
C ASP A 158 15.76 9.62 4.93
N TYR A 159 15.23 8.66 5.67
CA TYR A 159 13.92 8.79 6.31
C TYR A 159 13.90 9.86 7.39
N GLU A 160 15.00 10.01 8.14
CA GLU A 160 15.11 10.98 9.22
C GLU A 160 15.05 12.40 8.67
N TYR A 161 15.90 12.71 7.68
CA TYR A 161 15.89 14.00 7.00
C TYR A 161 14.51 14.35 6.44
N LEU A 162 13.88 13.44 5.67
CA LEU A 162 12.57 13.72 5.06
C LEU A 162 11.48 13.95 6.12
N THR A 163 11.52 13.22 7.22
CA THR A 163 10.56 13.38 8.32
C THR A 163 10.76 14.73 9.02
N GLU A 164 11.99 15.11 9.30
CA GLU A 164 12.33 16.40 9.90
C GLU A 164 11.90 17.56 9.01
N GLU A 165 12.16 17.50 7.71
CA GLU A 165 11.75 18.53 6.75
C GLU A 165 10.22 18.66 6.64
N ILE A 166 9.48 17.53 6.64
CA ILE A 166 8.01 17.55 6.66
C ILE A 166 7.50 18.27 7.91
N ILE A 167 8.02 17.92 9.08
CA ILE A 167 7.63 18.53 10.35
C ILE A 167 8.00 20.03 10.35
N ALA A 168 9.20 20.38 9.88
CA ALA A 168 9.64 21.78 9.79
C ALA A 168 8.74 22.60 8.87
N GLN A 169 8.37 22.04 7.71
CA GLN A 169 7.45 22.70 6.77
C GLN A 169 6.07 22.96 7.41
N ILE A 170 5.51 21.94 8.08
CA ILE A 170 4.22 22.08 8.79
C ILE A 170 4.29 23.20 9.84
N LYS A 171 5.32 23.16 10.70
CA LYS A 171 5.54 24.18 11.74
C LYS A 171 5.68 25.58 11.16
N ASN A 172 6.51 25.73 10.14
CA ASN A 172 6.77 27.02 9.51
C ASN A 172 5.49 27.64 8.91
N ILE A 173 4.68 26.85 8.21
CA ILE A 173 3.45 27.36 7.59
C ILE A 173 2.41 27.68 8.67
N CYS A 174 2.22 26.82 9.66
CA CYS A 174 1.28 27.08 10.75
C CYS A 174 1.67 28.35 11.54
N THR A 175 2.94 28.48 11.92
CA THR A 175 3.46 29.67 12.64
C THR A 175 3.26 30.96 11.86
N ARG A 176 3.56 30.97 10.53
CA ARG A 176 3.35 32.16 9.69
C ARG A 176 1.90 32.59 9.61
N ASN A 177 0.96 31.64 9.71
CA ASN A 177 -0.48 31.92 9.70
C ASN A 177 -1.08 32.14 11.11
N GLY A 178 -0.29 32.01 12.17
CA GLY A 178 -0.78 32.13 13.56
C GLY A 178 -1.77 31.01 13.93
N ILE A 179 -1.58 29.83 13.40
CA ILE A 179 -2.46 28.65 13.56
C ILE A 179 -1.70 27.57 14.33
N ASP A 180 -2.41 26.85 15.20
CA ASP A 180 -1.88 25.68 15.91
C ASP A 180 -1.53 24.55 14.94
N GLU A 181 -0.43 23.84 15.22
CA GLU A 181 0.02 22.69 14.45
C GLU A 181 -0.99 21.55 14.54
N PRO A 182 -1.23 20.80 13.42
CA PRO A 182 -2.12 19.64 13.45
C PRO A 182 -1.47 18.41 14.10
N HIS A 183 -2.30 17.51 14.60
CA HIS A 183 -1.91 16.12 14.82
C HIS A 183 -1.66 15.46 13.46
N ILE A 184 -0.48 14.87 13.30
CA ILE A 184 -0.09 14.24 12.03
C ILE A 184 -0.51 12.76 12.03
N PHE A 185 -1.22 12.36 10.99
CA PHE A 185 -1.54 10.97 10.68
C PHE A 185 -0.76 10.53 9.44
N THR A 186 -0.33 9.29 9.44
CA THR A 186 0.42 8.68 8.34
C THR A 186 -0.20 7.35 7.95
N GLU A 187 -0.04 6.96 6.67
CA GLU A 187 -0.50 5.69 6.11
C GLU A 187 0.68 4.88 5.54
N PHE A 188 1.76 4.76 6.30
CA PHE A 188 3.02 4.15 5.88
C PHE A 188 2.95 2.61 5.86
N GLY A 189 1.91 2.04 5.21
CA GLY A 189 1.65 0.61 5.20
C GLY A 189 2.83 -0.20 4.65
N SER A 190 3.28 0.10 3.44
CA SER A 190 4.41 -0.62 2.82
C SER A 190 5.69 -0.50 3.65
N PHE A 191 6.00 0.68 4.16
CA PHE A 191 7.15 0.90 5.04
C PHE A 191 7.05 0.07 6.32
N THR A 192 5.85 -0.05 6.90
CA THR A 192 5.64 -0.75 8.16
C THR A 192 5.71 -2.27 8.03
N VAL A 193 5.17 -2.85 6.94
CA VAL A 193 5.03 -4.30 6.81
C VAL A 193 5.78 -4.92 5.63
N GLY A 194 6.29 -4.11 4.69
CA GLY A 194 6.95 -4.63 3.49
C GLY A 194 8.12 -5.55 3.80
N GLU A 195 9.00 -5.17 4.70
CA GLU A 195 10.18 -5.94 5.07
C GLU A 195 9.86 -7.24 5.85
N SER A 196 8.62 -7.40 6.33
CA SER A 196 8.21 -8.59 7.08
C SER A 196 7.90 -9.80 6.22
N GLY A 197 7.83 -9.66 4.90
CA GLY A 197 7.43 -10.73 3.98
C GLY A 197 8.51 -11.12 3.00
N ALA A 198 8.50 -12.41 2.63
CA ALA A 198 9.27 -12.97 1.53
C ALA A 198 8.44 -13.99 0.77
N THR A 199 8.60 -14.04 -0.56
CA THR A 199 7.99 -15.04 -1.42
C THR A 199 9.09 -15.94 -1.98
N LEU A 200 8.95 -17.25 -1.76
CA LEU A 200 9.92 -18.25 -2.17
C LEU A 200 9.38 -19.09 -3.31
N TYR A 201 10.21 -19.34 -4.31
CA TYR A 201 9.89 -20.20 -5.45
C TYR A 201 10.93 -21.27 -5.62
N SER A 202 10.48 -22.42 -6.13
CA SER A 202 11.34 -23.47 -6.66
C SER A 202 11.48 -23.28 -8.18
N ILE A 203 12.67 -23.50 -8.70
CA ILE A 203 12.90 -23.56 -10.15
C ILE A 203 12.56 -24.97 -10.60
N VAL A 204 11.49 -25.09 -11.39
CA VAL A 204 10.98 -26.40 -11.83
C VAL A 204 11.56 -26.86 -13.16
N ASN A 205 12.03 -25.91 -13.98
CA ASN A 205 12.59 -26.25 -15.31
C ASN A 205 13.50 -25.15 -15.84
N GLN A 206 14.33 -25.52 -16.79
CA GLN A 206 15.15 -24.62 -17.60
C GLN A 206 14.82 -24.82 -19.08
N LYS A 207 14.66 -23.72 -19.81
CA LYS A 207 14.46 -23.74 -21.27
C LYS A 207 15.45 -22.78 -21.92
N GLN A 208 16.21 -23.30 -22.88
CA GLN A 208 17.04 -22.47 -23.73
C GLN A 208 16.32 -22.29 -25.08
N GLN A 209 15.80 -21.09 -25.34
CA GLN A 209 15.00 -20.78 -26.53
C GLN A 209 15.87 -20.34 -27.71
N ASN A 210 17.05 -19.81 -27.43
CA ASN A 210 18.08 -19.45 -28.39
C ASN A 210 19.43 -19.29 -27.67
N ASP A 211 20.48 -18.87 -28.38
CA ASP A 211 21.85 -18.75 -27.84
C ASP A 211 21.97 -17.68 -26.71
N ARG A 212 20.98 -16.82 -26.53
CA ARG A 212 21.01 -15.70 -25.59
C ARG A 212 19.97 -15.80 -24.45
N GLU A 213 18.89 -16.55 -24.67
CA GLU A 213 17.73 -16.61 -23.76
C GLU A 213 17.65 -17.97 -23.09
N ASN A 214 18.06 -17.99 -21.84
CA ASN A 214 17.95 -19.12 -20.94
C ASN A 214 16.91 -18.83 -19.87
N TRP A 215 15.77 -19.50 -19.92
CA TRP A 215 14.66 -19.30 -19.01
C TRP A 215 14.69 -20.29 -17.87
N TYR A 216 14.55 -19.76 -16.64
CA TYR A 216 14.22 -20.53 -15.45
C TYR A 216 12.74 -20.37 -15.16
N MET A 217 12.01 -21.49 -15.10
CA MET A 217 10.58 -21.50 -14.82
C MET A 217 10.35 -21.75 -13.34
N ILE A 218 9.62 -20.85 -12.70
CA ILE A 218 9.23 -20.99 -11.28
C ILE A 218 8.01 -21.91 -11.14
N ASP A 219 7.77 -22.42 -9.94
CA ASP A 219 6.62 -23.28 -9.58
C ASP A 219 5.31 -22.51 -9.33
N SER A 220 5.24 -21.26 -9.71
CA SER A 220 4.10 -20.38 -9.49
C SER A 220 3.98 -19.33 -10.61
N SER A 221 3.36 -18.20 -10.31
CA SER A 221 3.16 -17.07 -11.23
C SER A 221 3.51 -15.77 -10.55
N PHE A 222 4.25 -14.91 -11.26
CA PHE A 222 4.53 -13.54 -10.80
C PHE A 222 3.25 -12.71 -10.77
N ILE A 223 2.35 -12.87 -11.76
CA ILE A 223 1.06 -12.18 -11.79
C ILE A 223 0.21 -12.53 -10.57
N THR A 224 0.22 -13.80 -10.15
CA THR A 224 -0.57 -14.26 -9.00
C THR A 224 0.00 -13.81 -7.67
N THR A 225 1.30 -13.99 -7.45
CA THR A 225 1.91 -13.86 -6.11
C THR A 225 2.73 -12.60 -5.91
N LEU A 226 3.21 -11.97 -7.01
CA LEU A 226 3.93 -10.69 -7.02
C LEU A 226 3.37 -9.75 -8.09
N PRO A 227 2.06 -9.42 -8.05
CA PRO A 227 1.39 -8.68 -9.13
C PRO A 227 1.98 -7.28 -9.37
N ASP A 228 2.63 -6.66 -8.41
CA ASP A 228 3.25 -5.36 -8.61
C ASP A 228 4.46 -5.40 -9.55
N THR A 229 5.07 -6.58 -9.75
CA THR A 229 6.11 -6.75 -10.80
C THR A 229 5.54 -6.53 -12.18
N TRP A 230 4.33 -7.03 -12.41
CA TRP A 230 3.57 -6.89 -13.65
C TRP A 230 2.84 -5.54 -13.74
N GLY A 231 2.09 -5.16 -12.68
CA GLY A 231 1.19 -4.00 -12.72
C GLY A 231 1.90 -2.66 -12.72
N ILE A 232 3.03 -2.54 -12.02
CA ILE A 232 3.75 -1.27 -11.83
C ILE A 232 5.26 -1.38 -11.98
N ASN A 233 5.77 -2.47 -12.53
CA ASN A 233 7.20 -2.76 -12.67
C ASN A 233 7.97 -2.65 -11.33
N GLN A 234 7.35 -3.08 -10.23
CA GLN A 234 7.98 -3.07 -8.91
C GLN A 234 9.17 -4.02 -8.88
N ARG A 235 10.28 -3.51 -8.33
CA ARG A 235 11.49 -4.30 -8.10
C ARG A 235 11.52 -4.81 -6.68
N TYR A 236 12.07 -6.01 -6.48
CA TYR A 236 12.32 -6.63 -5.18
C TYR A 236 13.77 -7.07 -5.05
N ILE A 237 14.24 -7.21 -3.81
CA ILE A 237 15.50 -7.90 -3.55
C ILE A 237 15.27 -9.38 -3.87
N MET A 238 15.99 -9.89 -4.88
CA MET A 238 15.91 -11.28 -5.31
C MET A 238 17.24 -11.96 -5.07
N LEU A 239 17.23 -13.10 -4.37
CA LEU A 239 18.42 -13.88 -4.04
C LEU A 239 18.19 -15.38 -4.30
N ALA A 240 19.26 -16.08 -4.70
CA ALA A 240 19.26 -17.52 -4.56
C ALA A 240 19.21 -17.90 -3.08
N ILE A 241 18.45 -18.94 -2.74
CA ILE A 241 18.31 -19.43 -1.35
C ILE A 241 19.33 -20.52 -1.04
N ASN A 242 19.74 -21.24 -2.06
CA ASN A 242 20.73 -22.31 -1.97
C ASN A 242 21.69 -22.28 -3.17
N ASN A 243 22.66 -23.21 -3.19
CA ASN A 243 23.63 -23.37 -4.27
C ASN A 243 24.51 -22.13 -4.52
N TRP A 244 24.81 -21.37 -3.48
CA TRP A 244 25.55 -20.10 -3.54
C TRP A 244 26.99 -20.26 -4.04
N ASP A 245 27.57 -21.42 -3.87
CA ASP A 245 28.94 -21.80 -4.27
C ASP A 245 29.05 -22.21 -5.75
N LYS A 246 27.92 -22.31 -6.45
CA LYS A 246 27.90 -22.75 -7.86
C LYS A 246 28.25 -21.63 -8.82
N GLU A 247 28.59 -22.02 -10.03
CA GLU A 247 28.76 -21.08 -11.13
C GLU A 247 27.42 -20.43 -11.48
N TYR A 248 27.40 -19.12 -11.64
CA TYR A 248 26.23 -18.33 -11.99
C TYR A 248 26.13 -18.14 -13.51
N GLN A 249 24.91 -18.10 -14.02
CA GLN A 249 24.63 -17.78 -15.41
C GLN A 249 23.50 -16.76 -15.53
N ARG A 250 23.51 -16.02 -16.63
CA ARG A 250 22.42 -15.11 -16.96
C ARG A 250 21.16 -15.89 -17.28
N VAL A 251 20.03 -15.49 -16.68
CA VAL A 251 18.74 -16.14 -16.87
C VAL A 251 17.61 -15.10 -16.98
N LEU A 252 16.51 -15.56 -17.56
CA LEU A 252 15.19 -14.93 -17.48
C LEU A 252 14.31 -15.76 -16.56
N LEU A 253 13.39 -15.15 -15.83
CA LEU A 253 12.48 -15.85 -14.93
C LEU A 253 11.06 -15.82 -15.49
N GLY A 254 10.45 -16.98 -15.69
CA GLY A 254 9.08 -17.12 -16.18
C GLY A 254 8.20 -17.88 -15.19
N GLY A 255 6.91 -17.47 -15.14
CA GLY A 255 5.86 -18.17 -14.40
C GLY A 255 5.18 -19.25 -15.23
N LEU A 256 4.19 -19.95 -14.64
CA LEU A 256 3.52 -21.10 -15.23
C LEU A 256 2.24 -20.74 -16.00
N THR A 257 1.78 -19.51 -15.97
CA THR A 257 0.54 -19.14 -16.66
C THR A 257 0.73 -18.99 -18.15
N CYS A 258 -0.37 -18.95 -18.89
CA CYS A 258 -0.35 -18.69 -20.33
C CYS A 258 -0.23 -17.21 -20.69
N ASP A 259 -0.20 -16.32 -19.70
CA ASP A 259 -0.07 -14.88 -19.92
C ASP A 259 1.35 -14.54 -20.38
N SER A 260 1.47 -13.77 -21.45
CA SER A 260 2.76 -13.34 -22.01
C SER A 260 3.58 -12.48 -21.07
N GLU A 261 2.92 -11.83 -20.11
CA GLU A 261 3.54 -10.95 -19.12
C GLU A 261 3.91 -11.67 -17.80
N ASP A 262 3.70 -13.00 -17.73
CA ASP A 262 4.04 -13.77 -16.54
C ASP A 262 5.54 -14.07 -16.45
N PHE A 263 6.33 -13.01 -16.36
CA PHE A 263 7.78 -13.10 -16.18
C PHE A 263 8.28 -11.96 -15.31
N TYR A 264 9.44 -12.16 -14.67
CA TYR A 264 10.11 -11.09 -13.95
C TYR A 264 11.01 -10.32 -14.89
N ASN A 265 10.62 -9.09 -15.21
CA ASN A 265 11.28 -8.27 -16.22
C ASN A 265 12.62 -7.73 -15.74
N SER A 266 13.70 -8.37 -16.16
CA SER A 266 15.06 -7.91 -15.88
C SER A 266 15.46 -6.68 -16.70
N GLU A 267 14.79 -6.40 -17.82
CA GLU A 267 15.12 -5.26 -18.69
C GLU A 267 14.59 -3.93 -18.15
N SER A 268 13.42 -3.94 -17.48
CA SER A 268 12.94 -2.79 -16.70
C SER A 268 13.83 -2.49 -15.50
N HIS A 269 14.66 -3.43 -15.13
CA HIS A 269 15.66 -3.31 -14.07
C HIS A 269 17.01 -3.38 -14.76
N ILE A 270 17.71 -2.32 -14.89
CA ILE A 270 18.99 -2.06 -15.56
C ILE A 270 20.01 -3.22 -15.54
N ASN A 271 19.81 -4.24 -14.70
CA ASN A 271 20.71 -5.37 -14.49
C ASN A 271 20.09 -6.70 -14.91
N ALA A 272 20.85 -7.51 -15.62
CA ALA A 272 20.52 -8.90 -15.91
C ALA A 272 20.44 -9.73 -14.61
N ILE A 273 19.56 -10.73 -14.59
CA ILE A 273 19.45 -11.68 -13.49
C ILE A 273 20.52 -12.75 -13.68
N PHE A 274 21.30 -12.99 -12.64
CA PHE A 274 22.27 -14.08 -12.56
C PHE A 274 21.87 -15.02 -11.44
N LEU A 275 21.74 -16.30 -11.75
CA LEU A 275 21.44 -17.37 -10.78
C LEU A 275 22.38 -18.55 -10.95
N PRO A 276 22.55 -19.39 -9.90
CA PRO A 276 23.31 -20.62 -10.01
C PRO A 276 22.83 -21.50 -11.15
N LYS A 277 23.75 -22.16 -11.84
CA LYS A 277 23.42 -23.16 -12.87
C LYS A 277 22.66 -24.32 -12.25
N LEU A 278 21.59 -24.76 -12.94
CA LEU A 278 20.83 -25.94 -12.51
C LEU A 278 21.65 -27.21 -12.73
N GLU A 279 21.60 -28.09 -11.74
CA GLU A 279 22.23 -29.41 -11.79
C GLU A 279 21.14 -30.49 -11.60
N PRO A 280 21.15 -31.59 -12.36
CA PRO A 280 20.21 -32.68 -12.16
C PRO A 280 20.24 -33.21 -10.71
N GLY A 281 19.06 -33.36 -10.12
CA GLY A 281 18.91 -33.86 -8.74
C GLY A 281 19.22 -32.86 -7.63
N ASN A 282 19.63 -31.63 -7.97
CA ASN A 282 19.91 -30.56 -7.01
C ASN A 282 18.86 -29.43 -7.17
N PRO A 283 17.83 -29.35 -6.31
CA PRO A 283 16.78 -28.35 -6.45
C PRO A 283 17.34 -26.94 -6.21
N GLN A 284 16.86 -25.97 -7.00
CA GLN A 284 17.19 -24.56 -6.88
C GLN A 284 15.99 -23.78 -6.35
N TYR A 285 16.22 -22.99 -5.32
CA TYR A 285 15.22 -22.08 -4.75
C TYR A 285 15.67 -20.63 -4.89
N ILE A 286 14.72 -19.76 -5.14
CA ILE A 286 14.92 -18.30 -5.17
C ILE A 286 13.93 -17.62 -4.23
N GLY A 287 14.33 -16.49 -3.66
CA GLY A 287 13.50 -15.70 -2.77
C GLY A 287 13.39 -14.25 -3.24
N PHE A 288 12.19 -13.73 -3.16
CA PHE A 288 11.89 -12.31 -3.32
C PHE A 288 11.57 -11.74 -1.94
N PHE A 289 12.35 -10.79 -1.50
CA PHE A 289 12.27 -10.23 -0.15
C PHE A 289 11.60 -8.87 -0.15
N HIS A 290 11.04 -8.48 1.00
CA HIS A 290 10.26 -7.27 1.23
C HIS A 290 8.92 -7.27 0.47
N THR A 291 8.27 -8.43 0.43
CA THR A 291 6.97 -8.65 -0.22
C THR A 291 5.79 -8.64 0.76
N GLY A 292 5.97 -8.13 1.98
CA GLY A 292 4.95 -8.17 3.05
C GLY A 292 3.79 -7.21 2.86
N ALA A 293 3.87 -6.26 1.92
CA ALA A 293 2.79 -5.34 1.60
C ALA A 293 2.23 -5.61 0.21
N TYR A 294 0.91 -5.48 0.04
CA TYR A 294 0.19 -5.73 -1.21
C TYR A 294 0.34 -7.16 -1.72
N GLN A 295 0.97 -7.37 -2.84
CA GLN A 295 1.29 -8.65 -3.48
C GLN A 295 0.14 -9.65 -3.45
N GLU A 296 0.37 -10.88 -3.00
CA GLU A 296 -0.68 -11.89 -2.91
C GLU A 296 -1.90 -11.40 -2.13
N SER A 297 -1.71 -10.61 -1.08
CA SER A 297 -2.81 -10.11 -0.24
C SER A 297 -3.77 -9.15 -0.94
N ILE A 298 -3.40 -8.56 -2.09
CA ILE A 298 -4.31 -7.72 -2.91
C ILE A 298 -5.54 -8.52 -3.35
N GLY A 299 -5.33 -9.76 -3.79
CA GLY A 299 -6.41 -10.67 -4.21
C GLY A 299 -6.96 -11.55 -3.08
N GLY A 300 -6.44 -11.41 -1.85
CA GLY A 300 -6.70 -12.32 -0.76
C GLY A 300 -5.86 -13.60 -0.85
N PHE A 301 -6.15 -14.59 -0.01
CA PHE A 301 -5.42 -15.85 -0.01
C PHE A 301 -5.51 -16.55 -1.38
N GLY A 302 -4.35 -16.76 -2.00
CA GLY A 302 -4.22 -17.28 -3.35
C GLY A 302 -3.98 -16.23 -4.43
N GLY A 303 -3.92 -14.96 -4.06
CA GLY A 303 -3.62 -13.85 -4.98
C GLY A 303 -4.70 -13.64 -6.05
N ILE A 304 -4.29 -13.21 -7.23
CA ILE A 304 -5.18 -12.87 -8.35
C ILE A 304 -5.84 -14.11 -9.01
N GLN A 305 -5.39 -15.32 -8.69
CA GLN A 305 -5.96 -16.58 -9.19
C GLN A 305 -5.88 -16.74 -10.75
N HIS A 306 -4.91 -16.10 -11.39
CA HIS A 306 -4.71 -16.27 -12.84
C HIS A 306 -4.38 -17.73 -13.16
N CYS A 307 -5.00 -18.29 -14.19
CA CYS A 307 -4.90 -19.72 -14.56
C CYS A 307 -5.12 -20.69 -13.38
N LEU A 308 -5.82 -20.24 -12.33
CA LEU A 308 -6.07 -21.02 -11.11
C LEU A 308 -4.79 -21.59 -10.47
N ILE A 309 -3.71 -20.82 -10.49
CA ILE A 309 -2.50 -21.17 -9.75
C ILE A 309 -2.86 -21.25 -8.26
N PRO A 310 -2.62 -22.37 -7.58
CA PRO A 310 -2.98 -22.52 -6.18
C PRO A 310 -2.09 -21.65 -5.28
N ALA A 311 -2.67 -21.13 -4.20
CA ALA A 311 -1.92 -20.40 -3.20
C ALA A 311 -0.82 -21.28 -2.59
N PRO A 312 0.39 -20.72 -2.37
CA PRO A 312 1.44 -21.40 -1.64
C PRO A 312 1.09 -21.56 -0.16
N LYS A 313 1.82 -22.41 0.55
CA LYS A 313 1.75 -22.44 2.03
C LYS A 313 2.33 -21.15 2.61
N HIS A 314 1.71 -20.64 3.67
CA HIS A 314 2.24 -19.52 4.44
C HIS A 314 2.88 -20.01 5.72
N VAL A 315 4.12 -19.61 5.94
CA VAL A 315 4.90 -19.95 7.13
C VAL A 315 5.28 -18.66 7.83
N ILE A 316 5.01 -18.58 9.11
CA ILE A 316 5.52 -17.50 9.95
C ILE A 316 6.87 -17.94 10.51
N ILE A 317 7.86 -17.08 10.35
CA ILE A 317 9.18 -17.21 10.99
C ILE A 317 9.22 -16.13 12.07
N ASP A 318 9.47 -16.53 13.29
CA ASP A 318 9.55 -15.61 14.41
C ASP A 318 10.74 -16.00 15.31
N ARG A 319 11.11 -15.10 16.22
CA ARG A 319 12.24 -15.28 17.11
C ARG A 319 11.77 -15.38 18.55
N ASP A 320 12.16 -16.42 19.23
CA ASP A 320 11.88 -16.56 20.66
C ASP A 320 12.67 -15.51 21.43
N LYS A 321 11.98 -14.75 22.29
CA LYS A 321 12.59 -13.70 23.10
C LYS A 321 13.45 -14.25 24.24
N SER A 322 13.27 -15.50 24.63
CA SER A 322 13.95 -16.12 25.78
C SER A 322 15.33 -16.66 25.44
N ASP A 323 15.47 -17.32 24.29
CA ASP A 323 16.72 -17.96 23.85
C ASP A 323 17.28 -17.39 22.56
N ASN A 324 16.52 -16.49 21.92
CA ASN A 324 16.91 -15.81 20.70
C ASN A 324 16.97 -16.74 19.46
N GLU A 325 16.40 -17.93 19.55
CA GLU A 325 16.30 -18.88 18.45
C GLU A 325 15.14 -18.57 17.51
N TYR A 326 15.28 -18.93 16.24
CA TYR A 326 14.20 -18.81 15.26
C TYR A 326 13.34 -20.06 15.26
N TYR A 327 12.04 -19.85 15.25
CA TYR A 327 11.09 -20.92 15.08
C TYR A 327 10.13 -20.64 13.93
N THR A 328 9.55 -21.68 13.38
CA THR A 328 8.58 -21.58 12.29
C THR A 328 7.24 -22.18 12.71
N ARG A 329 6.16 -21.58 12.24
CA ARG A 329 4.81 -22.14 12.35
C ARG A 329 4.05 -22.00 11.05
N LEU A 330 3.30 -23.03 10.71
CA LEU A 330 2.42 -22.99 9.56
C LEU A 330 1.23 -22.06 9.86
N PHE A 331 1.08 -20.99 9.06
CA PHE A 331 -0.07 -20.09 9.15
C PHE A 331 -1.22 -20.56 8.27
N ALA A 332 -0.95 -20.88 7.00
CA ALA A 332 -1.92 -21.42 6.06
C ALA A 332 -1.28 -22.53 5.22
N LYS A 333 -2.05 -23.60 4.98
CA LYS A 333 -1.64 -24.67 4.05
C LYS A 333 -1.78 -24.19 2.62
N GLU A 334 -1.00 -24.76 1.70
CA GLU A 334 -1.20 -24.60 0.28
C GLU A 334 -2.64 -24.99 -0.14
N GLN A 335 -3.16 -24.30 -1.15
CA GLN A 335 -4.47 -24.64 -1.69
C GLN A 335 -4.42 -25.99 -2.42
N SER A 336 -5.41 -26.83 -2.13
CA SER A 336 -5.61 -28.06 -2.86
C SER A 336 -6.46 -27.83 -4.12
N TYR A 337 -6.41 -28.78 -5.07
CA TYR A 337 -7.30 -28.75 -6.24
C TYR A 337 -8.79 -28.69 -5.85
N ARG A 338 -9.18 -29.28 -4.72
CA ARG A 338 -10.55 -29.21 -4.21
C ARG A 338 -10.92 -27.79 -3.75
N SER A 339 -9.98 -27.07 -3.13
CA SER A 339 -10.19 -25.66 -2.79
C SER A 339 -10.38 -24.81 -4.06
N MET A 340 -9.59 -25.10 -5.10
CA MET A 340 -9.69 -24.39 -6.37
C MET A 340 -11.03 -24.66 -7.06
N LEU A 341 -11.51 -25.90 -7.08
CA LEU A 341 -12.83 -26.23 -7.61
C LEU A 341 -13.96 -25.48 -6.91
N ARG A 342 -13.88 -25.34 -5.56
CA ARG A 342 -14.87 -24.55 -4.81
C ARG A 342 -14.93 -23.08 -5.20
N ILE A 343 -13.80 -22.49 -5.56
CA ILE A 343 -13.76 -21.10 -6.08
C ILE A 343 -14.55 -21.00 -7.38
N LEU A 344 -14.56 -22.05 -8.19
CA LEU A 344 -15.35 -22.16 -9.41
C LEU A 344 -16.81 -22.56 -9.20
N GLY A 345 -17.22 -22.82 -7.95
CA GLY A 345 -18.60 -23.21 -7.62
C GLY A 345 -18.90 -24.70 -7.68
N TYR A 346 -17.86 -25.56 -7.67
CA TYR A 346 -18.00 -27.04 -7.66
C TYR A 346 -17.80 -27.62 -6.26
#